data_b959d1f106dc564477fe7acf6e42a0db
#
_entry.id   b959d1f106dc564477fe7acf6e42a0db
#
_cell.length_a   1.000
_cell.length_b   1.000
_cell.length_c   1.000
_cell.angle_alpha   90.00
_cell.angle_beta   90.00
_cell.angle_gamma   90.00
#
_symmetry.space_group_name_H-M   'P 1'
#
loop_
_entity.id
_entity.type
_entity.pdbx_description
1 polymer ?
#
loop_
_entity_poly.entity_id
_entity_poly.type
_entity_poly.pdbx_seq_one_letter_code
_entity_poly.pdbx_strand_id
1 'polypeptide(L)'
;MIRRPTVVYIVLLLALAGAYYYLNNRTKTADIEVTAEATSPATQEYLFTAEDGTPSSIRIESQAGQTVEVARGADNAWVLKQPIEAKADQASAEAAASQITTISILDTVPNVDPKIVGLETPEDVLTVKFTNGVERTVDIGVITPSESGYYIRNAEGKVSIVSRSAIDALLGLLDNPPYLETLTPSPVPATGSEPSETVTPSP
;
A
#
# COMPACT_ATOMS: atom_id res chain seq x y z
N MET A 1 -47.46 -41.88 -47.97
CA MET A 1 -48.47 -41.62 -46.89
C MET A 1 -47.76 -41.24 -45.63
N ILE A 2 -47.71 -39.96 -45.26
CA ILE A 2 -47.07 -39.48 -44.02
C ILE A 2 -48.03 -39.85 -42.89
N ARG A 3 -47.54 -40.63 -41.92
CA ARG A 3 -48.35 -41.04 -40.76
C ARG A 3 -48.70 -39.86 -39.89
N ARG A 4 -49.95 -39.74 -39.42
CA ARG A 4 -50.42 -38.64 -38.56
C ARG A 4 -49.46 -38.26 -37.39
N PRO A 5 -48.80 -39.19 -36.70
CA PRO A 5 -47.81 -38.83 -35.67
C PRO A 5 -46.63 -38.08 -36.19
N THR A 6 -46.16 -38.40 -37.44
CA THR A 6 -44.97 -37.73 -38.03
C THR A 6 -45.22 -36.24 -38.29
N VAL A 7 -46.45 -35.85 -38.65
CA VAL A 7 -46.81 -34.45 -38.84
C VAL A 7 -46.81 -33.69 -37.54
N VAL A 8 -47.26 -34.32 -36.44
CA VAL A 8 -47.23 -33.69 -35.10
C VAL A 8 -45.78 -33.41 -34.67
N TYR A 9 -44.84 -34.33 -34.87
CA TYR A 9 -43.45 -34.11 -34.51
C TYR A 9 -42.78 -33.03 -35.37
N ILE A 10 -43.12 -32.92 -36.65
CA ILE A 10 -42.62 -31.85 -37.51
C ILE A 10 -43.11 -30.48 -37.06
N VAL A 11 -44.42 -30.36 -36.71
CA VAL A 11 -44.99 -29.12 -36.22
C VAL A 11 -44.36 -28.73 -34.88
N LEU A 12 -44.15 -29.68 -33.97
CA LEU A 12 -43.50 -29.44 -32.68
C LEU A 12 -42.04 -29.02 -32.84
N LEU A 13 -41.29 -29.61 -33.76
CA LEU A 13 -39.90 -29.24 -34.08
C LEU A 13 -39.84 -27.82 -34.68
N LEU A 14 -40.74 -27.45 -35.58
CA LEU A 14 -40.81 -26.09 -36.13
C LEU A 14 -41.20 -25.07 -35.07
N ALA A 15 -42.13 -25.42 -34.14
CA ALA A 15 -42.47 -24.55 -33.03
C ALA A 15 -41.26 -24.33 -32.09
N LEU A 16 -40.50 -25.38 -31.78
CA LEU A 16 -39.29 -25.27 -30.96
C LEU A 16 -38.19 -24.47 -31.67
N ALA A 17 -37.98 -24.69 -32.97
CA ALA A 17 -37.04 -23.93 -33.77
C ALA A 17 -37.40 -22.44 -33.83
N GLY A 18 -38.73 -22.14 -34.01
CA GLY A 18 -39.23 -20.78 -33.98
C GLY A 18 -39.05 -20.11 -32.62
N ALA A 19 -39.35 -20.83 -31.55
CA ALA A 19 -39.15 -20.33 -30.15
C ALA A 19 -37.67 -20.10 -29.88
N TYR A 20 -36.79 -21.03 -30.31
CA TYR A 20 -35.35 -20.87 -30.18
C TYR A 20 -34.84 -19.66 -30.96
N TYR A 21 -35.25 -19.51 -32.21
CA TYR A 21 -34.91 -18.37 -33.06
C TYR A 21 -35.41 -17.05 -32.43
N TYR A 22 -36.63 -17.03 -31.93
CA TYR A 22 -37.21 -15.84 -31.28
C TYR A 22 -36.49 -15.48 -30.00
N LEU A 23 -36.19 -16.44 -29.14
CA LEU A 23 -35.43 -16.21 -27.92
C LEU A 23 -33.97 -15.79 -28.23
N ASN A 24 -33.32 -16.46 -29.13
CA ASN A 24 -31.93 -16.16 -29.52
C ASN A 24 -31.82 -14.81 -30.26
N ASN A 25 -32.87 -14.40 -30.98
CA ASN A 25 -32.88 -13.11 -31.65
C ASN A 25 -33.32 -11.96 -30.71
N ARG A 26 -34.10 -12.26 -29.65
CA ARG A 26 -34.40 -11.26 -28.62
C ARG A 26 -33.16 -10.90 -27.81
N THR A 27 -32.23 -11.82 -27.61
CA THR A 27 -30.95 -11.53 -26.96
C THR A 27 -30.01 -10.70 -27.83
N LYS A 28 -30.30 -10.61 -29.17
CA LYS A 28 -29.53 -9.74 -30.09
C LYS A 28 -30.15 -8.36 -30.30
N THR A 29 -31.38 -8.10 -29.81
CA THR A 29 -32.06 -6.81 -29.97
C THR A 29 -32.24 -6.06 -28.65
N ALA A 30 -31.71 -6.59 -27.56
CA ALA A 30 -31.17 -5.75 -26.51
C ALA A 30 -29.73 -5.39 -26.95
N ASP A 31 -29.58 -4.61 -28.03
CA ASP A 31 -28.57 -3.58 -28.06
C ASP A 31 -28.91 -2.64 -26.89
N ILE A 32 -28.55 -3.09 -25.69
CA ILE A 32 -27.84 -2.23 -24.83
C ILE A 32 -26.69 -1.77 -25.73
N GLU A 33 -26.70 -0.50 -26.17
CA GLU A 33 -25.48 0.22 -26.30
C GLU A 33 -24.74 -0.01 -24.95
N VAL A 34 -24.07 -1.15 -24.83
CA VAL A 34 -22.78 -1.15 -24.22
C VAL A 34 -22.01 -0.26 -25.20
N THR A 35 -22.15 1.08 -25.01
CA THR A 35 -20.98 1.90 -25.11
C THR A 35 -19.94 1.00 -24.45
N ALA A 36 -19.08 0.39 -25.26
CA ALA A 36 -17.79 0.03 -24.81
C ALA A 36 -17.22 1.39 -24.36
N GLU A 37 -17.56 1.82 -23.14
CA GLU A 37 -16.57 2.44 -22.31
C GLU A 37 -15.45 1.44 -22.44
N ALA A 38 -14.56 1.75 -23.38
CA ALA A 38 -13.21 1.27 -23.31
C ALA A 38 -12.94 1.38 -21.81
N THR A 39 -12.83 0.24 -21.14
CA THR A 39 -12.26 0.19 -19.81
C THR A 39 -10.87 0.73 -20.09
N SER A 40 -10.76 2.05 -20.09
CA SER A 40 -9.51 2.74 -19.93
C SER A 40 -8.92 2.03 -18.74
N PRO A 41 -7.74 1.42 -18.85
CA PRO A 41 -7.12 0.80 -17.70
C PRO A 41 -7.28 1.83 -16.60
N ALA A 42 -8.00 1.45 -15.53
CA ALA A 42 -8.34 2.36 -14.46
C ALA A 42 -7.05 3.05 -14.10
N THR A 43 -6.93 4.34 -14.42
CA THR A 43 -5.71 5.08 -14.21
C THR A 43 -5.51 5.04 -12.70
N GLN A 44 -4.52 4.26 -12.26
CA GLN A 44 -4.21 4.11 -10.84
C GLN A 44 -3.95 5.51 -10.29
N GLU A 45 -4.82 5.99 -9.42
CA GLU A 45 -4.66 7.26 -8.74
C GLU A 45 -3.73 7.06 -7.54
N TYR A 46 -2.74 7.93 -7.40
CA TYR A 46 -1.81 7.91 -6.28
C TYR A 46 -2.07 9.08 -5.35
N LEU A 47 -1.81 8.87 -4.05
CA LEU A 47 -2.00 9.89 -3.03
C LEU A 47 -1.07 11.09 -3.23
N PHE A 48 0.16 10.81 -3.62
CA PHE A 48 1.17 11.79 -3.97
C PHE A 48 1.56 11.61 -5.44
N THR A 49 1.67 12.71 -6.15
CA THR A 49 1.92 12.71 -7.59
C THR A 49 3.34 13.18 -7.90
N ALA A 50 3.78 12.98 -9.14
CA ALA A 50 5.08 13.49 -9.58
C ALA A 50 5.18 15.02 -9.48
N GLU A 51 4.05 15.73 -9.47
CA GLU A 51 3.98 17.19 -9.30
C GLU A 51 4.36 17.64 -7.88
N ASP A 52 4.13 16.79 -6.87
CA ASP A 52 4.56 17.04 -5.49
C ASP A 52 6.09 16.99 -5.36
N GLY A 53 6.78 16.30 -6.26
CA GLY A 53 8.24 16.18 -6.29
C GLY A 53 8.75 14.92 -5.60
N THR A 54 10.05 14.90 -5.29
CA THR A 54 10.70 13.78 -4.59
C THR A 54 10.61 13.98 -3.07
N PRO A 55 10.23 12.97 -2.27
CA PRO A 55 10.23 13.07 -0.82
C PRO A 55 11.62 13.42 -0.26
N SER A 56 11.68 14.44 0.57
CA SER A 56 12.89 14.89 1.27
C SER A 56 12.83 14.75 2.79
N SER A 57 11.64 14.64 3.36
CA SER A 57 11.42 14.29 4.77
C SER A 57 10.11 13.51 4.89
N ILE A 58 10.14 12.51 5.76
CA ILE A 58 8.98 11.68 6.12
C ILE A 58 8.90 11.70 7.63
N ARG A 59 7.76 12.17 8.16
CA ARG A 59 7.47 12.20 9.59
C ARG A 59 6.16 11.48 9.84
N ILE A 60 6.18 10.58 10.80
CA ILE A 60 5.00 9.84 11.25
C ILE A 60 4.87 10.05 12.75
N GLU A 61 3.70 10.47 13.17
CA GLU A 61 3.35 10.71 14.58
C GLU A 61 2.16 9.80 14.93
N SER A 62 2.33 8.99 15.95
CA SER A 62 1.25 8.18 16.51
C SER A 62 0.55 8.89 17.65
N GLN A 63 -0.76 8.68 17.81
CA GLN A 63 -1.53 9.13 18.96
C GLN A 63 -0.94 8.63 20.29
N ALA A 64 -0.23 7.50 20.29
CA ALA A 64 0.50 6.98 21.46
C ALA A 64 1.73 7.83 21.84
N GLY A 65 2.04 8.88 21.07
CA GLY A 65 3.18 9.77 21.32
C GLY A 65 4.50 9.28 20.72
N GLN A 66 4.50 8.19 19.96
CA GLN A 66 5.66 7.78 19.19
C GLN A 66 5.81 8.70 17.97
N THR A 67 7.04 9.05 17.64
CA THR A 67 7.34 9.85 16.45
C THR A 67 8.60 9.32 15.81
N VAL A 68 8.55 9.14 14.49
CA VAL A 68 9.72 8.89 13.66
C VAL A 68 9.81 9.98 12.60
N GLU A 69 11.00 10.50 12.40
CA GLU A 69 11.27 11.46 11.33
C GLU A 69 12.60 11.12 10.68
N VAL A 70 12.57 10.89 9.37
CA VAL A 70 13.75 10.77 8.52
C VAL A 70 13.75 11.91 7.51
N ALA A 71 14.90 12.54 7.33
CA ALA A 71 15.04 13.66 6.40
C ALA A 71 16.37 13.61 5.66
N ARG A 72 16.42 14.16 4.45
CA ARG A 72 17.66 14.31 3.70
C ARG A 72 18.49 15.45 4.30
N GLY A 73 19.76 15.17 4.57
CA GLY A 73 20.74 16.16 4.99
C GLY A 73 21.25 17.02 3.81
N ALA A 74 22.17 17.92 4.11
CA ALA A 74 22.77 18.81 3.10
C ALA A 74 23.58 18.05 2.03
N ASP A 75 24.06 16.87 2.34
CA ASP A 75 24.75 15.93 1.48
C ASP A 75 23.82 14.99 0.72
N ASN A 76 22.49 15.23 0.81
CA ASN A 76 21.41 14.40 0.28
C ASN A 76 21.34 12.98 0.88
N ALA A 77 22.13 12.67 1.91
CA ALA A 77 22.01 11.43 2.67
C ALA A 77 20.83 11.51 3.65
N TRP A 78 20.19 10.37 3.91
CA TRP A 78 19.14 10.28 4.90
C TRP A 78 19.69 10.32 6.33
N VAL A 79 19.04 11.08 7.18
CA VAL A 79 19.36 11.24 8.60
C VAL A 79 18.08 11.00 9.39
N LEU A 80 18.14 10.19 10.42
CA LEU A 80 17.05 10.05 11.38
C LEU A 80 17.07 11.27 12.29
N LYS A 81 15.95 11.99 12.37
CA LYS A 81 15.78 13.17 13.21
C LYS A 81 15.09 12.86 14.53
N GLN A 82 14.15 11.91 14.48
CA GLN A 82 13.40 11.44 15.65
C GLN A 82 13.24 9.92 15.58
N PRO A 83 13.21 9.23 16.72
CA PRO A 83 13.18 9.75 18.11
C PRO A 83 14.53 10.30 18.61
N ILE A 84 15.63 9.94 18.00
CA ILE A 84 16.99 10.37 18.33
C ILE A 84 17.72 10.74 17.05
N GLU A 85 18.44 11.86 17.02
CA GLU A 85 19.24 12.21 15.84
C GLU A 85 20.39 11.24 15.67
N ALA A 86 20.38 10.53 14.52
CA ALA A 86 21.34 9.52 14.19
C ALA A 86 21.51 9.38 12.66
N LYS A 87 22.58 8.70 12.23
CA LYS A 87 22.68 8.28 10.84
C LYS A 87 21.59 7.27 10.53
N ALA A 88 20.84 7.49 9.46
CA ALA A 88 19.84 6.55 8.99
C ALA A 88 20.49 5.47 8.10
N ASP A 89 19.89 4.28 8.12
CA ASP A 89 20.13 3.30 7.07
C ASP A 89 19.56 3.82 5.76
N GLN A 90 20.43 4.04 4.78
CA GLN A 90 20.08 4.70 3.53
C GLN A 90 19.10 3.86 2.71
N ALA A 91 19.26 2.53 2.73
CA ALA A 91 18.40 1.65 1.94
C ALA A 91 16.97 1.63 2.50
N SER A 92 16.82 1.53 3.82
CA SER A 92 15.52 1.52 4.50
C SER A 92 14.82 2.87 4.37
N ALA A 93 15.55 3.99 4.52
CA ALA A 93 14.97 5.32 4.37
C ALA A 93 14.56 5.61 2.89
N GLU A 94 15.34 5.17 1.91
CA GLU A 94 14.99 5.28 0.49
C GLU A 94 13.80 4.39 0.13
N ALA A 95 13.71 3.20 0.71
CA ALA A 95 12.54 2.33 0.54
C ALA A 95 11.27 3.01 1.08
N ALA A 96 11.34 3.66 2.25
CA ALA A 96 10.23 4.43 2.80
C ALA A 96 9.83 5.60 1.87
N ALA A 97 10.81 6.34 1.34
CA ALA A 97 10.54 7.42 0.38
C ALA A 97 9.88 6.90 -0.91
N SER A 98 10.30 5.73 -1.37
CA SER A 98 9.67 5.06 -2.52
C SER A 98 8.23 4.64 -2.22
N GLN A 99 7.94 4.16 -1.01
CA GLN A 99 6.58 3.81 -0.60
C GLN A 99 5.64 5.02 -0.67
N ILE A 100 6.09 6.21 -0.28
CA ILE A 100 5.30 7.45 -0.39
C ILE A 100 4.76 7.63 -1.81
N THR A 101 5.59 7.43 -2.82
CA THR A 101 5.20 7.63 -4.24
C THR A 101 4.33 6.50 -4.79
N THR A 102 4.17 5.40 -4.08
CA THR A 102 3.39 4.22 -4.48
C THR A 102 2.08 4.06 -3.70
N ILE A 103 1.75 4.97 -2.79
CA ILE A 103 0.48 4.94 -2.07
C ILE A 103 -0.65 5.16 -3.06
N SER A 104 -1.34 4.08 -3.40
CA SER A 104 -2.45 4.13 -4.34
C SER A 104 -3.77 4.43 -3.65
N ILE A 105 -4.59 5.26 -4.26
CA ILE A 105 -5.97 5.48 -3.86
C ILE A 105 -6.80 4.36 -4.46
N LEU A 106 -7.47 3.61 -3.59
CA LEU A 106 -8.36 2.52 -3.97
C LEU A 106 -9.77 3.02 -4.25
N ASP A 107 -10.22 4.01 -3.43
CA ASP A 107 -11.53 4.61 -3.56
C ASP A 107 -11.57 5.99 -2.88
N THR A 108 -12.52 6.82 -3.27
CA THR A 108 -12.81 8.11 -2.61
C THR A 108 -14.18 8.05 -1.96
N VAL A 109 -14.24 8.36 -0.65
CA VAL A 109 -15.47 8.23 0.14
C VAL A 109 -16.02 9.63 0.46
N PRO A 110 -16.94 10.17 -0.34
CA PRO A 110 -17.53 11.45 -0.06
C PRO A 110 -18.53 11.33 1.10
N ASN A 111 -18.59 12.38 1.91
CA ASN A 111 -19.60 12.54 2.98
C ASN A 111 -19.61 11.44 4.07
N VAL A 112 -18.45 10.83 4.34
CA VAL A 112 -18.31 9.90 5.47
C VAL A 112 -18.15 10.69 6.78
N ASP A 113 -18.77 10.19 7.86
CA ASP A 113 -18.56 10.75 9.19
C ASP A 113 -17.12 10.42 9.66
N PRO A 114 -16.26 11.43 9.90
CA PRO A 114 -14.87 11.22 10.34
C PRO A 114 -14.74 10.38 11.61
N LYS A 115 -15.75 10.42 12.47
CA LYS A 115 -15.79 9.66 13.72
C LYS A 115 -15.85 8.16 13.48
N ILE A 116 -16.62 7.72 12.47
CA ILE A 116 -16.82 6.30 12.18
C ILE A 116 -15.55 5.69 11.59
N VAL A 117 -14.79 6.48 10.84
CA VAL A 117 -13.56 6.04 10.15
C VAL A 117 -12.28 6.43 10.91
N GLY A 118 -12.38 6.83 12.19
CA GLY A 118 -11.23 7.14 13.05
C GLY A 118 -10.47 8.42 12.67
N LEU A 119 -11.08 9.31 11.91
CA LEU A 119 -10.44 10.56 11.44
C LEU A 119 -10.81 11.79 12.28
N GLU A 120 -11.68 11.66 13.30
CA GLU A 120 -11.92 12.73 14.28
C GLU A 120 -10.71 12.89 15.22
N THR A 121 -10.14 11.75 15.61
CA THR A 121 -8.87 11.64 16.36
C THR A 121 -8.04 10.58 15.68
N PRO A 122 -7.24 10.95 14.68
CA PRO A 122 -6.49 9.98 13.87
C PRO A 122 -5.48 9.20 14.73
N GLU A 123 -5.33 7.93 14.46
CA GLU A 123 -4.36 7.07 15.16
C GLU A 123 -2.94 7.47 14.83
N ASP A 124 -2.71 7.84 13.56
CA ASP A 124 -1.41 8.25 13.05
C ASP A 124 -1.57 9.45 12.11
N VAL A 125 -0.52 10.27 12.05
CA VAL A 125 -0.41 11.41 11.13
C VAL A 125 0.87 11.29 10.33
N LEU A 126 0.74 11.27 9.02
CA LEU A 126 1.86 11.24 8.09
C LEU A 126 2.08 12.66 7.53
N THR A 127 3.28 13.20 7.71
CA THR A 127 3.71 14.46 7.08
C THR A 127 4.90 14.19 6.16
N VAL A 128 4.77 14.58 4.91
CA VAL A 128 5.81 14.42 3.89
C VAL A 128 6.22 15.80 3.39
N LYS A 129 7.52 16.07 3.39
CA LYS A 129 8.10 17.24 2.70
C LYS A 129 8.78 16.80 1.42
N PHE A 130 8.64 17.60 0.40
CA PHE A 130 9.20 17.34 -0.92
C PHE A 130 10.33 18.31 -1.25
N THR A 131 11.16 17.95 -2.21
CA THR A 131 12.35 18.74 -2.62
C THR A 131 11.99 20.10 -3.20
N ASN A 132 10.77 20.27 -3.71
CA ASN A 132 10.24 21.56 -4.20
C ASN A 132 9.71 22.48 -3.09
N GLY A 133 9.81 22.05 -1.81
CA GLY A 133 9.33 22.80 -0.65
C GLY A 133 7.84 22.59 -0.33
N VAL A 134 7.13 21.76 -1.10
CA VAL A 134 5.75 21.37 -0.77
C VAL A 134 5.77 20.46 0.47
N GLU A 135 4.81 20.68 1.36
CA GLU A 135 4.54 19.83 2.51
C GLU A 135 3.11 19.31 2.41
N ARG A 136 2.93 18.02 2.63
CA ARG A 136 1.62 17.36 2.64
C ARG A 136 1.44 16.62 3.95
N THR A 137 0.29 16.83 4.59
CA THR A 137 -0.11 16.12 5.80
C THR A 137 -1.34 15.29 5.52
N VAL A 138 -1.34 14.07 6.02
CA VAL A 138 -2.40 13.09 5.86
C VAL A 138 -2.70 12.46 7.21
N ASP A 139 -3.95 12.55 7.64
CA ASP A 139 -4.45 11.83 8.80
C ASP A 139 -4.76 10.39 8.40
N ILE A 140 -4.32 9.43 9.19
CA ILE A 140 -4.56 8.01 8.99
C ILE A 140 -5.57 7.55 10.05
N GLY A 141 -6.71 7.07 9.59
CA GLY A 141 -7.78 6.51 10.41
C GLY A 141 -7.72 4.99 10.47
N VAL A 142 -8.86 4.37 10.79
CA VAL A 142 -8.96 2.93 10.95
C VAL A 142 -8.84 2.17 9.63
N ILE A 143 -8.49 0.90 9.73
CA ILE A 143 -8.49 -0.03 8.59
C ILE A 143 -9.92 -0.27 8.09
N THR A 144 -10.08 -0.47 6.79
CA THR A 144 -11.38 -0.79 6.19
C THR A 144 -11.89 -2.15 6.66
N PRO A 145 -13.22 -2.39 6.68
CA PRO A 145 -13.78 -3.68 7.05
C PRO A 145 -13.34 -4.85 6.16
N SER A 146 -12.93 -4.56 4.92
CA SER A 146 -12.37 -5.54 3.99
C SER A 146 -10.88 -5.79 4.20
N GLU A 147 -10.25 -5.09 5.14
CA GLU A 147 -8.80 -5.11 5.42
C GLU A 147 -7.92 -4.79 4.20
N SER A 148 -8.49 -4.18 3.16
CA SER A 148 -7.79 -3.85 1.92
C SER A 148 -7.01 -2.54 1.99
N GLY A 149 -7.39 -1.62 2.88
CA GLY A 149 -6.81 -0.28 2.98
C GLY A 149 -7.11 0.44 4.27
N TYR A 150 -6.58 1.64 4.39
CA TYR A 150 -6.87 2.58 5.47
C TYR A 150 -7.71 3.74 4.98
N TYR A 151 -8.60 4.22 5.82
CA TYR A 151 -9.20 5.53 5.61
C TYR A 151 -8.17 6.60 5.89
N ILE A 152 -8.03 7.54 4.97
CA ILE A 152 -7.16 8.69 5.15
C ILE A 152 -7.93 9.97 4.87
N ARG A 153 -7.45 11.08 5.46
CA ARG A 153 -7.95 12.42 5.14
C ARG A 153 -6.76 13.32 4.81
N ASN A 154 -6.80 13.95 3.67
CA ASN A 154 -5.81 14.94 3.27
C ASN A 154 -6.10 16.32 3.90
N ALA A 155 -5.16 17.26 3.77
CA ALA A 155 -5.29 18.63 4.29
C ALA A 155 -6.50 19.40 3.74
N GLU A 156 -7.05 18.98 2.61
CA GLU A 156 -8.24 19.58 1.97
C GLU A 156 -9.54 19.00 2.55
N GLY A 157 -9.45 18.02 3.45
CA GLY A 157 -10.60 17.36 4.06
C GLY A 157 -11.20 16.24 3.21
N LYS A 158 -10.60 15.88 2.07
CA LYS A 158 -11.03 14.77 1.23
C LYS A 158 -10.68 13.45 1.90
N VAL A 159 -11.69 12.58 2.07
CA VAL A 159 -11.50 11.23 2.62
C VAL A 159 -11.38 10.24 1.48
N SER A 160 -10.35 9.41 1.55
CA SER A 160 -10.07 8.35 0.58
C SER A 160 -9.65 7.06 1.28
N ILE A 161 -9.73 5.94 0.57
CA ILE A 161 -9.18 4.66 0.99
C ILE A 161 -7.90 4.45 0.22
N VAL A 162 -6.81 4.17 0.93
CA VAL A 162 -5.50 3.91 0.32
C VAL A 162 -5.02 2.50 0.60
N SER A 163 -4.09 2.00 -0.21
CA SER A 163 -3.57 0.64 -0.10
C SER A 163 -2.94 0.37 1.27
N ARG A 164 -3.36 -0.75 1.89
CA ARG A 164 -2.89 -1.16 3.21
C ARG A 164 -1.37 -1.36 3.25
N SER A 165 -0.83 -2.11 2.29
CA SER A 165 0.57 -2.51 2.30
C SER A 165 1.55 -1.32 2.32
N ALA A 166 1.20 -0.23 1.65
CA ALA A 166 2.03 0.97 1.63
C ALA A 166 2.00 1.69 2.99
N ILE A 167 0.83 1.78 3.62
CA ILE A 167 0.68 2.39 4.94
C ILE A 167 1.34 1.53 6.02
N ASP A 168 1.09 0.21 6.04
CA ASP A 168 1.72 -0.71 7.01
C ASP A 168 3.26 -0.63 6.96
N ALA A 169 3.85 -0.51 5.76
CA ALA A 169 5.29 -0.37 5.60
C ALA A 169 5.83 0.94 6.18
N LEU A 170 5.06 2.02 6.10
CA LEU A 170 5.42 3.31 6.68
C LEU A 170 5.22 3.31 8.20
N LEU A 171 4.10 2.80 8.70
CA LEU A 171 3.84 2.69 10.14
C LEU A 171 4.85 1.78 10.83
N GLY A 172 5.36 0.76 10.15
CA GLY A 172 6.44 -0.09 10.64
C GLY A 172 7.71 0.67 11.02
N LEU A 173 7.93 1.88 10.52
CA LEU A 173 9.03 2.75 10.93
C LEU A 173 8.90 3.28 12.37
N LEU A 174 7.67 3.34 12.91
CA LEU A 174 7.46 3.72 14.32
C LEU A 174 8.03 2.67 15.27
N ASP A 175 7.85 1.39 14.94
CA ASP A 175 8.36 0.29 15.74
C ASP A 175 9.83 0.01 15.46
N ASN A 176 10.26 0.19 14.21
CA ASN A 176 11.61 -0.07 13.74
C ASN A 176 12.17 1.14 12.97
N PRO A 177 12.56 2.22 13.68
CA PRO A 177 13.19 3.37 13.04
C PRO A 177 14.46 2.95 12.28
N PRO A 178 14.73 3.50 11.10
CA PRO A 178 15.82 3.06 10.24
C PRO A 178 17.19 3.55 10.73
N TYR A 179 17.63 3.01 11.85
CA TYR A 179 18.98 3.26 12.35
C TYR A 179 20.03 2.60 11.46
N LEU A 180 21.14 3.29 11.20
CA LEU A 180 22.32 2.64 10.64
C LEU A 180 22.86 1.65 11.67
N GLU A 181 22.66 0.36 11.44
CA GLU A 181 23.24 -0.69 12.30
C GLU A 181 24.77 -0.60 12.23
N THR A 182 25.41 -0.19 13.33
CA THR A 182 26.83 -0.41 13.49
C THR A 182 27.04 -1.90 13.74
N LEU A 183 27.68 -2.59 12.79
CA LEU A 183 28.09 -3.97 12.99
C LEU A 183 28.91 -4.03 14.28
N THR A 184 28.29 -4.56 15.35
CA THR A 184 29.02 -4.91 16.57
C THR A 184 30.04 -5.95 16.15
N PRO A 185 31.37 -5.73 16.30
CA PRO A 185 32.34 -6.74 15.92
C PRO A 185 32.02 -8.02 16.67
N SER A 186 31.79 -9.09 15.92
CA SER A 186 31.59 -10.41 16.50
C SER A 186 32.76 -10.70 17.42
N PRO A 187 32.53 -11.15 18.67
CA PRO A 187 33.64 -11.44 19.56
C PRO A 187 34.56 -12.48 18.87
N VAL A 188 35.80 -12.05 18.62
CA VAL A 188 36.82 -12.95 18.10
C VAL A 188 36.93 -14.10 19.11
N PRO A 189 36.80 -15.36 18.69
CA PRO A 189 37.02 -16.49 19.60
C PRO A 189 38.41 -16.35 20.18
N ALA A 190 38.50 -16.25 21.49
CA ALA A 190 39.82 -16.23 22.17
C ALA A 190 40.59 -17.50 21.75
N THR A 191 41.63 -17.29 20.96
CA THR A 191 42.58 -18.34 20.57
C THR A 191 43.06 -18.97 21.84
N GLY A 192 42.76 -20.26 22.00
CA GLY A 192 43.02 -21.04 23.22
C GLY A 192 44.47 -20.89 23.65
N SER A 193 44.66 -20.62 24.91
CA SER A 193 45.92 -20.70 25.60
C SER A 193 46.51 -22.10 25.39
N GLU A 194 47.64 -22.13 24.73
CA GLU A 194 48.50 -23.30 24.59
C GLU A 194 48.86 -23.85 26.00
N PRO A 195 48.68 -25.11 26.30
CA PRO A 195 49.06 -25.65 27.61
C PRO A 195 50.59 -25.66 27.73
N SER A 196 51.12 -24.90 28.69
CA SER A 196 52.52 -24.95 29.07
C SER A 196 52.91 -26.40 29.44
N GLU A 197 53.75 -27.02 28.64
CA GLU A 197 54.44 -28.28 29.01
C GLU A 197 55.32 -28.02 30.22
N THR A 198 54.94 -28.68 31.33
CA THR A 198 55.75 -28.77 32.55
C THR A 198 56.93 -29.73 32.25
N VAL A 199 58.13 -29.20 32.07
CA VAL A 199 59.34 -29.99 32.01
C VAL A 199 59.69 -30.45 33.40
N THR A 200 59.52 -31.74 33.66
CA THR A 200 59.99 -32.40 34.89
C THR A 200 61.48 -32.71 34.75
N PRO A 201 62.38 -32.24 35.66
CA PRO A 201 63.74 -32.69 35.67
C PRO A 201 63.83 -34.06 36.32
N SER A 202 64.47 -35.02 35.63
CA SER A 202 64.83 -36.34 36.14
C SER A 202 66.23 -36.32 36.72
N PRO A 203 66.54 -37.19 37.69
CA PRO A 203 67.66 -37.12 38.63
C PRO A 203 69.04 -37.38 38.03
#